data_3b7bf362e2029d311db63aece0039967
#
_entry.id   3b7bf362e2029d311db63aece0039967
#
_cell.length_a   1.000
_cell.length_b   1.000
_cell.length_c   1.000
_cell.angle_alpha   90.00
_cell.angle_beta   90.00
_cell.angle_gamma   90.00
#
_symmetry.space_group_name_H-M   'P 1'
#
loop_
_entity.id
_entity.type
_entity.pdbx_description
1 polymer ?
#
loop_
_entity_poly.entity_id
_entity_poly.type
_entity_poly.pdbx_seq_one_letter_code
_entity_poly.pdbx_strand_id
1 'polypeptide(L)'
;MKRDSARLGGALLAGLVLLSAPAAFALPKYRTEAARLLGHDRDDPLWQLSGKVMPCVTCHIRPQGGEGWNPFGQSLQAGFRAQPTASFRTVLRSVLAKNADADADGYPDALEFFARTLPGDPGSKPAKPLRDLQAEFEQAGGLPGDKVKK
;
A
#
# COMPACT_ATOMS: atom_id res chain seq x y z
N MET A 1 -77.05 -17.55 -2.60
CA MET A 1 -75.88 -17.63 -3.46
C MET A 1 -75.06 -16.41 -3.22
N LYS A 2 -73.98 -16.51 -2.41
CA LYS A 2 -72.98 -15.45 -2.21
C LYS A 2 -71.62 -16.05 -2.56
N ARG A 3 -70.89 -15.47 -3.50
CA ARG A 3 -69.58 -15.86 -3.94
C ARG A 3 -68.56 -15.00 -3.18
N ASP A 4 -67.78 -15.60 -2.31
CA ASP A 4 -66.72 -14.94 -1.63
C ASP A 4 -65.47 -15.02 -2.51
N SER A 5 -64.99 -13.84 -2.93
CA SER A 5 -63.73 -13.70 -3.71
C SER A 5 -62.57 -13.58 -2.76
N ALA A 6 -61.79 -14.63 -2.65
CA ALA A 6 -60.52 -14.64 -1.93
C ALA A 6 -59.47 -13.82 -2.73
N ARG A 7 -59.00 -12.74 -2.14
CA ARG A 7 -57.84 -11.95 -2.67
C ARG A 7 -56.57 -12.56 -2.14
N LEU A 8 -55.81 -13.19 -3.03
CA LEU A 8 -54.40 -13.56 -2.74
C LEU A 8 -53.54 -12.29 -2.74
N GLY A 9 -53.08 -11.91 -1.56
CA GLY A 9 -52.05 -10.91 -1.39
C GLY A 9 -50.70 -11.53 -1.66
N GLY A 10 -50.06 -11.20 -2.81
CA GLY A 10 -48.70 -11.58 -3.09
C GLY A 10 -47.74 -10.73 -2.29
N ALA A 11 -47.03 -11.34 -1.35
CA ALA A 11 -45.91 -10.72 -0.66
C ALA A 11 -44.66 -10.73 -1.57
N LEU A 12 -44.26 -9.56 -2.07
CA LEU A 12 -42.98 -9.34 -2.75
C LEU A 12 -41.88 -9.33 -1.71
N LEU A 13 -41.15 -10.45 -1.58
CA LEU A 13 -39.89 -10.51 -0.86
C LEU A 13 -38.81 -9.83 -1.71
N ALA A 14 -38.52 -8.56 -1.41
CA ALA A 14 -37.38 -7.85 -1.94
C ALA A 14 -36.10 -8.43 -1.30
N GLY A 15 -35.42 -9.31 -2.01
CA GLY A 15 -34.14 -9.87 -1.61
C GLY A 15 -33.09 -8.76 -1.61
N LEU A 16 -32.64 -8.35 -0.41
CA LEU A 16 -31.52 -7.44 -0.21
C LEU A 16 -30.22 -8.21 -0.50
N VAL A 17 -29.72 -8.09 -1.71
CA VAL A 17 -28.38 -8.61 -2.07
C VAL A 17 -27.36 -7.69 -1.42
N LEU A 18 -26.85 -8.10 -0.27
CA LEU A 18 -25.67 -7.51 0.34
C LEU A 18 -24.47 -7.82 -0.55
N LEU A 19 -24.05 -6.88 -1.38
CA LEU A 19 -22.78 -6.90 -2.07
C LEU A 19 -21.69 -6.76 -0.99
N SER A 20 -21.22 -7.88 -0.47
CA SER A 20 -19.99 -7.93 0.32
C SER A 20 -18.83 -7.61 -0.61
N ALA A 21 -18.35 -6.36 -0.59
CA ALA A 21 -17.11 -6.00 -1.21
C ALA A 21 -16.01 -6.91 -0.61
N PRO A 22 -15.19 -7.59 -1.43
CA PRO A 22 -14.10 -8.40 -0.90
C PRO A 22 -13.20 -7.48 -0.08
N ALA A 23 -13.04 -7.77 1.20
CA ALA A 23 -12.04 -7.11 2.02
C ALA A 23 -10.69 -7.32 1.31
N ALA A 24 -10.07 -6.21 0.91
CA ALA A 24 -8.76 -6.24 0.26
C ALA A 24 -7.74 -6.64 1.34
N PHE A 25 -7.59 -7.93 1.57
CA PHE A 25 -6.51 -8.45 2.38
C PHE A 25 -5.21 -8.10 1.65
N ALA A 26 -4.31 -7.40 2.35
CA ALA A 26 -2.95 -7.21 1.86
C ALA A 26 -2.34 -8.61 1.66
N LEU A 27 -2.28 -9.03 0.40
CA LEU A 27 -1.83 -10.37 0.08
C LEU A 27 -0.38 -10.51 0.51
N PRO A 28 0.00 -11.57 1.24
CA PRO A 28 1.37 -11.78 1.72
C PRO A 28 2.42 -11.63 0.62
N LYS A 29 2.05 -11.96 -0.63
CA LYS A 29 2.89 -11.79 -1.82
C LYS A 29 3.34 -10.34 -2.06
N TYR A 30 2.53 -9.34 -1.74
CA TYR A 30 2.89 -7.92 -1.93
C TYR A 30 4.00 -7.49 -0.98
N ARG A 31 3.99 -7.99 0.25
CA ARG A 31 5.03 -7.70 1.24
C ARG A 31 6.39 -8.27 0.80
N THR A 32 6.41 -9.48 0.28
CA THR A 32 7.62 -10.11 -0.26
C THR A 32 8.10 -9.41 -1.52
N GLU A 33 7.17 -9.03 -2.39
CA GLU A 33 7.50 -8.31 -3.63
C GLU A 33 8.03 -6.91 -3.34
N ALA A 34 7.42 -6.17 -2.39
CA ALA A 34 7.90 -4.87 -1.96
C ALA A 34 9.34 -4.96 -1.43
N ALA A 35 9.62 -5.89 -0.51
CA ALA A 35 10.96 -6.08 0.03
C ALA A 35 12.00 -6.31 -1.07
N ARG A 36 11.66 -7.14 -2.06
CA ARG A 36 12.56 -7.41 -3.20
C ARG A 36 12.75 -6.20 -4.10
N LEU A 37 11.67 -5.46 -4.39
CA LEU A 37 11.72 -4.28 -5.26
C LEU A 37 12.52 -3.14 -4.65
N LEU A 38 12.42 -2.98 -3.35
CA LEU A 38 13.06 -1.90 -2.60
C LEU A 38 14.47 -2.30 -2.12
N GLY A 39 14.90 -3.53 -2.38
CA GLY A 39 16.20 -4.03 -1.96
C GLY A 39 16.31 -4.26 -0.46
N HIS A 40 15.20 -4.44 0.22
CA HIS A 40 15.11 -4.66 1.66
C HIS A 40 15.21 -6.15 2.00
N ASP A 41 16.24 -6.83 1.52
CA ASP A 41 16.34 -8.30 1.62
C ASP A 41 17.45 -8.80 2.52
N ARG A 42 18.29 -7.92 3.11
CA ARG A 42 19.40 -8.29 4.01
C ARG A 42 19.68 -7.17 5.00
N ASP A 43 19.91 -7.52 6.25
CA ASP A 43 20.37 -6.65 7.34
C ASP A 43 19.58 -5.33 7.52
N ASP A 44 18.39 -5.26 6.94
CA ASP A 44 17.52 -4.11 6.94
C ASP A 44 16.69 -4.07 8.22
N PRO A 45 16.69 -2.96 8.97
CA PRO A 45 15.86 -2.82 10.17
C PRO A 45 14.37 -3.10 9.91
N LEU A 46 13.83 -2.63 8.77
CA LEU A 46 12.43 -2.87 8.41
C LEU A 46 12.15 -4.34 8.10
N TRP A 47 13.11 -5.05 7.53
CA TRP A 47 13.06 -6.48 7.27
C TRP A 47 13.11 -7.31 8.56
N GLN A 48 13.93 -6.90 9.52
CA GLN A 48 14.05 -7.56 10.82
C GLN A 48 12.75 -7.51 11.61
N LEU A 49 12.00 -6.41 11.52
CA LEU A 49 10.73 -6.21 12.23
C LEU A 49 9.64 -7.23 11.86
N SER A 50 9.70 -7.84 10.69
CA SER A 50 8.62 -8.67 10.16
C SER A 50 9.05 -10.02 9.62
N GLY A 51 10.27 -10.46 9.94
CA GLY A 51 10.71 -11.79 9.55
C GLY A 51 10.87 -11.99 8.03
N LYS A 52 11.62 -11.12 7.37
CA LYS A 52 11.99 -11.20 5.94
C LYS A 52 10.93 -10.76 4.93
N VAL A 53 9.97 -9.97 5.34
CA VAL A 53 8.98 -9.34 4.47
C VAL A 53 8.73 -7.90 4.91
N MET A 54 8.27 -7.03 4.04
CA MET A 54 7.92 -5.65 4.44
C MET A 54 6.93 -5.64 5.60
N PRO A 55 7.14 -4.83 6.65
CA PRO A 55 6.20 -4.70 7.76
C PRO A 55 4.83 -4.25 7.28
N CYS A 56 3.77 -4.70 7.93
CA CYS A 56 2.43 -4.22 7.59
C CYS A 56 2.29 -2.70 7.80
N VAL A 57 3.00 -2.14 8.79
CA VAL A 57 3.00 -0.70 9.08
C VAL A 57 3.56 0.16 7.93
N THR A 58 4.24 -0.41 6.96
CA THR A 58 4.62 0.31 5.74
C THR A 58 3.41 0.90 5.02
N CYS A 59 2.25 0.22 5.07
CA CYS A 59 1.02 0.63 4.38
C CYS A 59 -0.19 0.74 5.31
N HIS A 60 -0.14 0.14 6.49
CA HIS A 60 -1.27 0.08 7.42
C HIS A 60 -0.97 0.81 8.73
N ILE A 61 -2.03 1.30 9.38
CA ILE A 61 -1.92 1.92 10.71
C ILE A 61 -1.53 0.88 11.77
N ARG A 62 -1.95 -0.38 11.59
CA ARG A 62 -1.74 -1.44 12.59
C ARG A 62 -0.60 -2.38 12.19
N PRO A 63 0.23 -2.84 13.14
CA PRO A 63 1.32 -3.78 12.87
C PRO A 63 0.86 -5.12 12.26
N GLN A 64 -0.39 -5.50 12.50
CA GLN A 64 -0.98 -6.73 11.95
C GLN A 64 -1.58 -6.51 10.55
N GLY A 65 -1.62 -5.28 10.06
CA GLY A 65 -2.34 -4.93 8.84
C GLY A 65 -3.85 -4.87 9.04
N GLY A 66 -4.63 -5.26 8.03
CA GLY A 66 -6.08 -5.23 8.07
C GLY A 66 -6.65 -3.87 7.70
N GLU A 67 -7.75 -3.49 8.33
CA GLU A 67 -8.39 -2.18 8.11
C GLU A 67 -7.54 -1.04 8.66
N GLY A 68 -7.63 0.10 7.98
CA GLY A 68 -6.86 1.31 8.30
C GLY A 68 -5.55 1.37 7.53
N TRP A 69 -5.52 2.31 6.60
CA TRP A 69 -4.37 2.59 5.75
C TRP A 69 -3.68 3.86 6.25
N ASN A 70 -2.37 3.80 6.41
CA ASN A 70 -1.57 5.00 6.64
C ASN A 70 -1.49 5.86 5.36
N PRO A 71 -0.95 7.08 5.40
CA PRO A 71 -0.90 7.96 4.22
C PRO A 71 -0.25 7.33 2.99
N PHE A 72 0.85 6.60 3.14
CA PHE A 72 1.49 5.89 2.03
C PHE A 72 0.59 4.76 1.48
N GLY A 73 -0.05 3.99 2.36
CA GLY A 73 -1.00 2.96 1.96
C GLY A 73 -2.20 3.53 1.20
N GLN A 74 -2.68 4.72 1.57
CA GLN A 74 -3.73 5.45 0.83
C GLN A 74 -3.26 5.84 -0.58
N SER A 75 -2.00 6.26 -0.72
CA SER A 75 -1.38 6.55 -2.02
C SER A 75 -1.33 5.31 -2.92
N LEU A 76 -0.98 4.14 -2.36
CA LEU A 76 -1.03 2.86 -3.09
C LEU A 76 -2.45 2.48 -3.50
N GLN A 77 -3.43 2.64 -2.61
CA GLN A 77 -4.84 2.39 -2.95
C GLN A 77 -5.31 3.28 -4.11
N ALA A 78 -4.95 4.57 -4.08
CA ALA A 78 -5.26 5.49 -5.17
C ALA A 78 -4.60 5.04 -6.48
N GLY A 79 -3.36 4.55 -6.42
CA GLY A 79 -2.64 3.98 -7.55
C GLY A 79 -3.34 2.76 -8.15
N PHE A 80 -3.82 1.84 -7.33
CA PHE A 80 -4.61 0.68 -7.79
C PHE A 80 -5.96 1.08 -8.39
N ARG A 81 -6.65 2.06 -7.81
CA ARG A 81 -7.89 2.58 -8.40
C ARG A 81 -7.67 3.21 -9.78
N ALA A 82 -6.55 3.91 -9.95
CA ALA A 82 -6.20 4.52 -11.25
C ALA A 82 -5.72 3.48 -12.29
N GLN A 83 -5.21 2.34 -11.83
CA GLN A 83 -4.63 1.29 -12.68
C GLN A 83 -5.11 -0.09 -12.23
N PRO A 84 -6.40 -0.43 -12.39
CA PRO A 84 -7.01 -1.61 -11.76
C PRO A 84 -6.47 -2.96 -12.27
N THR A 85 -5.87 -2.98 -13.46
CA THR A 85 -5.26 -4.19 -14.04
C THR A 85 -3.74 -4.25 -13.88
N ALA A 86 -3.13 -3.21 -13.31
CA ALA A 86 -1.68 -3.15 -13.14
C ALA A 86 -1.19 -4.10 -12.04
N SER A 87 0.04 -4.58 -12.19
CA SER A 87 0.71 -5.34 -11.14
C SER A 87 1.06 -4.46 -9.94
N PHE A 88 1.22 -5.06 -8.77
CA PHE A 88 1.71 -4.36 -7.59
C PHE A 88 3.03 -3.61 -7.85
N ARG A 89 3.97 -4.24 -8.57
CA ARG A 89 5.22 -3.62 -8.99
C ARG A 89 4.99 -2.33 -9.77
N THR A 90 4.10 -2.36 -10.74
CA THR A 90 3.79 -1.20 -11.58
C THR A 90 3.19 -0.08 -10.76
N VAL A 91 2.21 -0.40 -9.90
CA VAL A 91 1.57 0.59 -9.03
C VAL A 91 2.57 1.20 -8.05
N LEU A 92 3.37 0.38 -7.35
CA LEU A 92 4.36 0.87 -6.40
C LEU A 92 5.35 1.84 -7.07
N ARG A 93 5.90 1.47 -8.22
CA ARG A 93 6.81 2.33 -8.97
C ARG A 93 6.16 3.64 -9.41
N SER A 94 4.92 3.59 -9.89
CA SER A 94 4.21 4.80 -10.30
C SER A 94 3.87 5.72 -9.13
N VAL A 95 3.67 5.19 -7.94
CA VAL A 95 3.48 5.99 -6.72
C VAL A 95 4.80 6.64 -6.32
N LEU A 96 5.88 5.88 -6.22
CA LEU A 96 7.19 6.41 -5.83
C LEU A 96 7.78 7.41 -6.83
N ALA A 97 7.50 7.24 -8.13
CA ALA A 97 7.92 8.17 -9.17
C ALA A 97 7.27 9.56 -9.08
N LYS A 98 6.21 9.73 -8.30
CA LYS A 98 5.58 11.03 -8.06
C LYS A 98 6.40 11.94 -7.15
N ASN A 99 7.40 11.41 -6.48
CA ASN A 99 8.22 12.12 -5.50
C ASN A 99 7.37 12.81 -4.40
N ALA A 100 6.26 12.13 -4.01
CA ALA A 100 5.37 12.61 -2.97
C ALA A 100 5.96 12.33 -1.59
N ASP A 101 5.56 13.14 -0.62
CA ASP A 101 5.79 12.99 0.80
C ASP A 101 4.41 12.66 1.40
N ALA A 102 4.14 11.39 1.65
CA ALA A 102 2.81 10.93 1.97
C ALA A 102 2.37 11.32 3.40
N ASP A 103 3.29 11.34 4.35
CA ASP A 103 3.01 11.64 5.75
C ASP A 103 3.38 13.08 6.17
N ALA A 104 3.88 13.88 5.19
CA ALA A 104 4.21 15.28 5.33
C ALA A 104 5.32 15.55 6.37
N ASP A 105 6.29 14.66 6.46
CA ASP A 105 7.42 14.79 7.40
C ASP A 105 8.61 15.56 6.81
N GLY A 106 8.57 15.88 5.52
CA GLY A 106 9.57 16.63 4.76
C GLY A 106 10.49 15.76 3.92
N TYR A 107 10.27 14.44 3.86
CA TYR A 107 11.03 13.52 3.03
C TYR A 107 10.12 12.81 2.03
N PRO A 108 10.45 12.83 0.72
CA PRO A 108 9.73 12.04 -0.26
C PRO A 108 9.77 10.53 0.02
N ASP A 109 8.64 9.84 -0.20
CA ASP A 109 8.47 8.40 0.05
C ASP A 109 9.62 7.54 -0.50
N ALA A 110 10.13 7.86 -1.70
CA ALA A 110 11.22 7.13 -2.32
C ALA A 110 12.55 7.27 -1.56
N LEU A 111 12.81 8.45 -0.98
CA LEU A 111 13.99 8.70 -0.16
C LEU A 111 13.89 8.01 1.20
N GLU A 112 12.70 7.93 1.76
CA GLU A 112 12.48 7.21 3.00
C GLU A 112 12.73 5.71 2.83
N PHE A 113 12.23 5.09 1.77
CA PHE A 113 12.58 3.71 1.45
C PHE A 113 14.09 3.53 1.24
N PHE A 114 14.75 4.47 0.59
CA PHE A 114 16.20 4.43 0.44
C PHE A 114 16.93 4.55 1.78
N ALA A 115 16.44 5.39 2.68
CA ALA A 115 16.97 5.59 4.04
C ALA A 115 16.55 4.51 5.06
N ARG A 116 15.70 3.55 4.67
CA ARG A 116 15.18 2.50 5.54
C ARG A 116 14.24 3.03 6.63
N THR A 117 13.43 4.01 6.29
CA THR A 117 12.35 4.55 7.13
C THR A 117 10.97 4.25 6.54
N LEU A 118 9.90 4.57 7.27
CA LEU A 118 8.52 4.23 6.92
C LEU A 118 7.80 5.44 6.31
N PRO A 119 7.47 5.45 5.02
CA PRO A 119 6.91 6.62 4.32
C PRO A 119 5.44 6.95 4.66
N GLY A 120 4.90 6.34 5.66
CA GLY A 120 3.54 6.61 6.14
C GLY A 120 3.48 6.84 7.63
N ASP A 121 4.63 7.05 8.27
CA ASP A 121 4.78 7.31 9.70
C ASP A 121 5.71 8.52 9.92
N PRO A 122 5.17 9.73 10.19
CA PRO A 122 5.97 10.96 10.35
C PRO A 122 6.94 10.91 11.54
N GLY A 123 6.83 9.87 12.40
CA GLY A 123 7.80 9.59 13.45
C GLY A 123 9.03 8.80 12.96
N SER A 124 8.98 8.23 11.76
CA SER A 124 10.03 7.38 11.18
C SER A 124 10.89 8.14 10.18
N LYS A 125 11.51 9.21 10.60
CA LYS A 125 12.29 10.11 9.73
C LYS A 125 13.69 9.62 9.40
N PRO A 126 14.18 9.88 8.16
CA PRO A 126 15.59 9.75 7.87
C PRO A 126 16.47 10.62 8.78
N ALA A 127 17.58 10.06 9.27
CA ALA A 127 18.49 10.79 10.15
C ALA A 127 19.36 11.82 9.39
N LYS A 128 19.52 11.65 8.06
CA LYS A 128 20.30 12.55 7.22
C LYS A 128 19.48 13.74 6.73
N PRO A 129 20.11 14.93 6.58
CA PRO A 129 19.46 16.05 5.92
C PRO A 129 18.97 15.67 4.51
N LEU A 130 17.80 16.16 4.14
CA LEU A 130 17.16 15.88 2.85
C LEU A 130 18.10 16.03 1.65
N ARG A 131 18.86 17.13 1.60
CA ARG A 131 19.78 17.42 0.50
C ARG A 131 20.87 16.36 0.34
N ASP A 132 21.43 15.89 1.45
CA ASP A 132 22.51 14.93 1.44
C ASP A 132 22.00 13.54 1.06
N LEU A 133 20.83 13.17 1.58
CA LEU A 133 20.13 11.94 1.24
C LEU A 133 19.74 11.90 -0.24
N GLN A 134 19.26 13.02 -0.79
CA GLN A 134 18.92 13.16 -2.21
C GLN A 134 20.16 12.93 -3.08
N ALA A 135 21.29 13.54 -2.75
CA ALA A 135 22.53 13.36 -3.49
C ALA A 135 23.00 11.89 -3.49
N GLU A 136 22.92 11.21 -2.35
CA GLU A 136 23.24 9.78 -2.25
C GLU A 136 22.28 8.91 -3.08
N PHE A 137 20.99 9.22 -3.05
CA PHE A 137 19.99 8.51 -3.83
C PHE A 137 20.25 8.62 -5.34
N GLU A 138 20.57 9.82 -5.81
CA GLU A 138 20.93 10.08 -7.21
C GLU A 138 22.23 9.35 -7.61
N GLN A 139 23.26 9.40 -6.77
CA GLN A 139 24.52 8.67 -6.98
C GLN A 139 24.31 7.15 -7.00
N ALA A 140 23.39 6.64 -6.19
CA ALA A 140 23.03 5.23 -6.18
C ALA A 140 22.22 4.82 -7.42
N GLY A 141 21.72 5.78 -8.22
CA GLY A 141 20.86 5.52 -9.38
C GLY A 141 19.44 5.12 -9.01
N GLY A 142 18.91 5.71 -7.94
CA GLY A 142 17.56 5.46 -7.45
C GLY A 142 17.44 4.22 -6.57
N LEU A 143 16.22 3.70 -6.45
CA LEU A 143 15.95 2.48 -5.68
C LEU A 143 16.55 1.24 -6.38
N PRO A 144 16.98 0.22 -5.61
CA PRO A 144 17.60 -0.99 -6.17
C PRO A 144 16.78 -1.69 -7.27
N GLY A 145 15.46 -1.64 -7.16
CA GLY A 145 14.55 -2.21 -8.15
C GLY A 145 14.44 -1.44 -9.46
N ASP A 146 15.00 -0.24 -9.52
CA ASP A 146 14.99 0.61 -10.72
C ASP A 146 16.21 0.33 -11.63
N LYS A 147 17.22 -0.34 -11.09
CA LYS A 147 18.41 -0.73 -11.87
C LYS A 147 18.00 -1.80 -12.88
N VAL A 148 17.78 -1.38 -14.12
CA VAL A 148 17.63 -2.30 -15.24
C VAL A 148 18.95 -3.05 -15.37
N LYS A 149 18.92 -4.37 -15.24
CA LYS A 149 20.07 -5.20 -15.64
C LYS A 149 20.30 -4.95 -17.13
N LYS A 150 21.35 -4.20 -17.46
CA LYS A 150 21.86 -4.10 -18.82
C LYS A 150 22.44 -5.44 -19.25
#